data_605fcbf06a32d2d66e979b14af84e509
#
_entry.id   605fcbf06a32d2d66e979b14af84e509
#
_cell.length_a   1.000
_cell.length_b   1.000
_cell.length_c   1.000
_cell.angle_alpha   90.00
_cell.angle_beta   90.00
_cell.angle_gamma   90.00
#
_symmetry.space_group_name_H-M   'P 1'
#
loop_
_entity.id
_entity.type
_entity.pdbx_description
1 polymer ?
#
loop_
_entity_poly.entity_id
_entity_poly.type
_entity_poly.pdbx_seq_one_letter_code
_entity_poly.pdbx_strand_id
1 'polypeptide(L)'
;MPPIIHVVAGILYNESGEFLLSSRPAGKPYAGYWEFAGGKVEAGESEFAALQREFAEELGIDIQSATPWLAKFHQYEHAQVHLRFFRVQAHEWRGELQAREQQQWAWQRAGDLNVSPMLPANTALLNALAIPTQFSGSLKTGLVGHNTLGEYRVVPHYLAEITHQNVWLHYDEWRNLTRQPEKNSVWIIVDNVAQFQAALDADVFIWRVADDEMAHIVERILQDGAAQPIVVCAPAALCERWGKKWLAVGAQAVLCDDACALV
;
A
#
# COMPACT_ATOMS: atom_id res chain seq x y z
N MET A 1 -8.13 -25.89 11.54
CA MET A 1 -7.32 -24.69 11.24
C MET A 1 -7.67 -23.63 12.28
N PRO A 2 -6.72 -22.85 12.76
CA PRO A 2 -7.04 -21.74 13.66
C PRO A 2 -8.02 -20.76 12.96
N PRO A 3 -8.88 -20.06 13.70
CA PRO A 3 -9.82 -19.11 13.11
C PRO A 3 -9.06 -17.95 12.45
N ILE A 4 -9.59 -17.48 11.32
CA ILE A 4 -9.10 -16.26 10.67
C ILE A 4 -9.77 -15.07 11.36
N ILE A 5 -8.96 -14.19 11.91
CA ILE A 5 -9.43 -12.93 12.51
C ILE A 5 -9.25 -11.84 11.44
N HIS A 6 -10.34 -11.20 11.04
CA HIS A 6 -10.33 -10.07 10.14
C HIS A 6 -10.12 -8.79 10.94
N VAL A 7 -9.15 -7.98 10.52
CA VAL A 7 -8.79 -6.71 11.16
C VAL A 7 -8.70 -5.64 10.08
N VAL A 8 -9.20 -4.46 10.35
CA VAL A 8 -9.06 -3.28 9.51
C VAL A 8 -8.15 -2.26 10.19
N ALA A 9 -7.37 -1.54 9.41
CA ALA A 9 -6.57 -0.42 9.89
C ALA A 9 -6.56 0.72 8.86
N GLY A 10 -6.58 1.95 9.32
CA GLY A 10 -6.63 3.12 8.46
C GLY A 10 -5.38 3.98 8.53
N ILE A 11 -4.85 4.31 7.37
CA ILE A 11 -3.83 5.34 7.20
C ILE A 11 -4.56 6.67 7.06
N LEU A 12 -4.74 7.39 8.18
CA LEU A 12 -5.41 8.67 8.22
C LEU A 12 -4.44 9.78 7.83
N TYR A 13 -4.75 10.53 6.79
CA TYR A 13 -3.95 11.67 6.34
C TYR A 13 -4.54 12.99 6.80
N ASN A 14 -3.67 13.96 7.12
CA ASN A 14 -4.01 15.36 7.27
C ASN A 14 -3.80 16.14 5.96
N GLU A 15 -4.14 17.43 5.97
CA GLU A 15 -3.98 18.33 4.80
C GLU A 15 -2.52 18.52 4.36
N SER A 16 -1.55 18.29 5.26
CA SER A 16 -0.12 18.35 4.97
C SER A 16 0.44 17.05 4.38
N GLY A 17 -0.41 16.01 4.21
CA GLY A 17 0.00 14.70 3.71
C GLY A 17 0.75 13.85 4.74
N GLU A 18 0.73 14.24 6.01
CA GLU A 18 1.23 13.42 7.11
C GLU A 18 0.17 12.39 7.50
N PHE A 19 0.61 11.21 7.94
CA PHE A 19 -0.29 10.17 8.42
C PHE A 19 -0.22 9.99 9.93
N LEU A 20 -1.35 9.54 10.51
CA LEU A 20 -1.48 9.35 11.94
C LEU A 20 -0.98 7.97 12.37
N LEU A 21 -0.19 7.95 13.44
CA LEU A 21 0.07 6.75 14.23
C LEU A 21 -0.44 6.94 15.65
N SER A 22 -0.90 5.85 16.27
CA SER A 22 -1.34 5.79 17.66
C SER A 22 -0.47 4.83 18.45
N SER A 23 -0.18 5.14 19.71
CA SER A 23 0.51 4.22 20.62
C SER A 23 -0.48 3.24 21.25
N ARG A 24 -0.09 1.98 21.38
CA ARG A 24 -0.92 0.98 22.08
C ARG A 24 -1.03 1.33 23.55
N PRO A 25 -2.26 1.40 24.12
CA PRO A 25 -2.45 1.77 25.50
C PRO A 25 -1.90 0.73 26.49
N ALA A 26 -1.69 1.16 27.72
CA ALA A 26 -1.26 0.27 28.81
C ALA A 26 -2.25 -0.89 28.99
N GLY A 27 -1.73 -2.09 29.22
CA GLY A 27 -2.54 -3.31 29.40
C GLY A 27 -2.86 -4.09 28.13
N LYS A 28 -2.66 -3.52 26.94
CA LYS A 28 -2.69 -4.29 25.67
C LYS A 28 -1.31 -4.93 25.38
N PRO A 29 -1.24 -6.07 24.68
CA PRO A 29 0.04 -6.60 24.18
C PRO A 29 0.80 -5.55 23.38
N TYR A 30 2.13 -5.48 23.53
CA TYR A 30 2.96 -4.46 22.92
C TYR A 30 2.61 -3.02 23.34
N ALA A 31 2.23 -2.80 24.62
CA ALA A 31 1.96 -1.46 25.15
C ALA A 31 3.08 -0.47 24.83
N GLY A 32 2.74 0.72 24.36
CA GLY A 32 3.69 1.76 23.95
C GLY A 32 4.26 1.61 22.53
N TYR A 33 4.00 0.51 21.82
CA TYR A 33 4.31 0.39 20.40
C TYR A 33 3.34 1.24 19.57
N TRP A 34 3.84 1.75 18.45
CA TRP A 34 3.07 2.59 17.54
C TRP A 34 2.48 1.76 16.40
N GLU A 35 1.24 2.06 16.05
CA GLU A 35 0.46 1.36 15.03
C GLU A 35 -0.52 2.30 14.32
N PHE A 36 -1.14 1.82 13.23
CA PHE A 36 -2.29 2.47 12.62
C PHE A 36 -3.54 2.17 13.43
N ALA A 37 -4.41 3.17 13.60
CA ALA A 37 -5.70 2.99 14.27
C ALA A 37 -6.58 1.98 13.52
N GLY A 38 -7.32 1.18 14.28
CA GLY A 38 -8.20 0.16 13.74
C GLY A 38 -8.39 -1.03 14.68
N GLY A 39 -9.20 -1.99 14.23
CA GLY A 39 -9.54 -3.13 15.06
C GLY A 39 -10.19 -4.27 14.31
N LYS A 40 -10.85 -5.16 15.04
CA LYS A 40 -11.47 -6.36 14.48
C LYS A 40 -12.77 -6.03 13.76
N VAL A 41 -12.99 -6.71 12.63
CA VAL A 41 -14.29 -6.71 11.96
C VAL A 41 -15.24 -7.63 12.74
N GLU A 42 -16.36 -7.10 13.18
CA GLU A 42 -17.38 -7.84 13.92
C GLU A 42 -18.28 -8.67 12.99
N ALA A 43 -19.01 -9.63 13.56
CA ALA A 43 -19.88 -10.51 12.79
C ALA A 43 -21.00 -9.71 12.09
N GLY A 44 -21.07 -9.83 10.76
CA GLY A 44 -22.07 -9.12 9.94
C GLY A 44 -21.70 -7.67 9.59
N GLU A 45 -20.55 -7.20 10.03
CA GLU A 45 -20.03 -5.87 9.73
C GLU A 45 -19.22 -5.90 8.42
N SER A 46 -19.32 -4.83 7.61
CA SER A 46 -18.40 -4.64 6.49
C SER A 46 -17.05 -4.09 6.98
N GLU A 47 -15.97 -4.31 6.22
CA GLU A 47 -14.64 -3.75 6.55
C GLU A 47 -14.69 -2.23 6.73
N PHE A 48 -15.43 -1.52 5.88
CA PHE A 48 -15.56 -0.06 5.99
C PHE A 48 -16.38 0.35 7.24
N ALA A 49 -17.44 -0.37 7.58
CA ALA A 49 -18.21 -0.10 8.81
C ALA A 49 -17.35 -0.34 10.06
N ALA A 50 -16.55 -1.41 10.09
CA ALA A 50 -15.59 -1.66 11.15
C ALA A 50 -14.58 -0.51 11.29
N LEU A 51 -14.03 -0.04 10.17
CA LEU A 51 -13.10 1.09 10.15
C LEU A 51 -13.75 2.36 10.72
N GLN A 52 -14.99 2.68 10.32
CA GLN A 52 -15.75 3.83 10.84
C GLN A 52 -15.97 3.71 12.36
N ARG A 53 -16.40 2.55 12.83
CA ARG A 53 -16.65 2.29 14.26
C ARG A 53 -15.36 2.45 15.08
N GLU A 54 -14.26 1.80 14.67
CA GLU A 54 -12.98 1.86 15.38
C GLU A 54 -12.43 3.28 15.45
N PHE A 55 -12.52 4.06 14.36
CA PHE A 55 -12.06 5.45 14.35
C PHE A 55 -12.94 6.36 15.22
N ALA A 56 -14.25 6.10 15.28
CA ALA A 56 -15.12 6.80 16.20
C ALA A 56 -14.85 6.45 17.66
N GLU A 57 -14.58 5.17 17.96
CA GLU A 57 -14.28 4.68 19.32
C GLU A 57 -12.90 5.14 19.79
N GLU A 58 -11.85 4.97 19.00
CA GLU A 58 -10.48 5.29 19.39
C GLU A 58 -10.13 6.77 19.27
N LEU A 59 -10.54 7.42 18.18
CA LEU A 59 -10.08 8.76 17.82
C LEU A 59 -11.17 9.83 17.86
N GLY A 60 -12.44 9.44 18.00
CA GLY A 60 -13.55 10.39 18.09
C GLY A 60 -13.90 11.10 16.78
N ILE A 61 -13.47 10.58 15.65
CA ILE A 61 -13.71 11.15 14.32
C ILE A 61 -14.67 10.28 13.49
N ASP A 62 -15.27 10.90 12.48
CA ASP A 62 -16.19 10.26 11.56
C ASP A 62 -15.57 10.20 10.17
N ILE A 63 -15.44 8.96 9.63
CA ILE A 63 -14.90 8.69 8.29
C ILE A 63 -16.06 8.63 7.30
N GLN A 64 -16.01 9.45 6.25
CA GLN A 64 -17.04 9.53 5.22
C GLN A 64 -16.79 8.57 4.06
N SER A 65 -15.51 8.34 3.73
CA SER A 65 -15.04 7.39 2.71
C SER A 65 -13.62 6.94 3.03
N ALA A 66 -13.20 5.86 2.41
CA ALA A 66 -11.83 5.36 2.48
C ALA A 66 -11.50 4.55 1.23
N THR A 67 -10.27 4.63 0.77
CA THR A 67 -9.80 3.82 -0.35
C THR A 67 -9.15 2.54 0.19
N PRO A 68 -9.63 1.33 -0.15
CA PRO A 68 -8.92 0.10 0.18
C PRO A 68 -7.51 0.14 -0.44
N TRP A 69 -6.54 -0.49 0.23
CA TRP A 69 -5.16 -0.46 -0.27
C TRP A 69 -4.52 -1.84 -0.19
N LEU A 70 -3.85 -2.17 0.89
CA LEU A 70 -3.12 -3.43 1.02
C LEU A 70 -3.85 -4.42 1.94
N ALA A 71 -3.57 -5.71 1.72
CA ALA A 71 -3.97 -6.76 2.66
C ALA A 71 -2.74 -7.56 3.07
N LYS A 72 -2.62 -7.88 4.36
CA LYS A 72 -1.55 -8.71 4.89
C LYS A 72 -2.12 -9.88 5.67
N PHE A 73 -1.54 -11.06 5.45
CA PHE A 73 -1.79 -12.22 6.29
C PHE A 73 -0.64 -12.36 7.28
N HIS A 74 -0.99 -12.47 8.55
CA HIS A 74 -0.01 -12.74 9.60
C HIS A 74 -0.42 -13.99 10.39
N GLN A 75 0.52 -14.93 10.52
CA GLN A 75 0.31 -16.17 11.26
C GLN A 75 0.86 -16.03 12.68
N TYR A 76 -0.03 -16.04 13.66
CA TYR A 76 0.34 -16.20 15.08
C TYR A 76 0.20 -17.67 15.50
N GLU A 77 0.77 -18.05 16.64
CA GLU A 77 0.65 -19.41 17.19
C GLU A 77 -0.81 -19.86 17.39
N HIS A 78 -1.69 -18.93 17.75
CA HIS A 78 -3.08 -19.17 18.12
C HIS A 78 -4.13 -18.66 17.14
N ALA A 79 -3.75 -17.89 16.14
CA ALA A 79 -4.69 -17.31 15.16
C ALA A 79 -3.99 -16.94 13.85
N GLN A 80 -4.78 -16.91 12.77
CA GLN A 80 -4.42 -16.23 11.53
C GLN A 80 -5.10 -14.86 11.50
N VAL A 81 -4.35 -13.81 11.20
CA VAL A 81 -4.90 -12.46 11.08
C VAL A 81 -4.85 -12.03 9.61
N HIS A 82 -6.00 -11.71 9.07
CA HIS A 82 -6.14 -11.02 7.79
C HIS A 82 -6.31 -9.52 8.08
N LEU A 83 -5.28 -8.74 7.78
CA LEU A 83 -5.22 -7.31 8.07
C LEU A 83 -5.45 -6.53 6.78
N ARG A 84 -6.54 -5.79 6.71
CA ARG A 84 -6.92 -4.93 5.59
C ARG A 84 -6.61 -3.48 5.90
N PHE A 85 -5.81 -2.83 5.05
CA PHE A 85 -5.45 -1.42 5.18
C PHE A 85 -6.26 -0.55 4.24
N PHE A 86 -6.64 0.62 4.74
CA PHE A 86 -7.37 1.65 4.00
C PHE A 86 -6.61 2.97 4.08
N ARG A 87 -6.67 3.76 3.01
CA ARG A 87 -6.23 5.16 3.02
C ARG A 87 -7.44 6.05 3.23
N VAL A 88 -7.34 6.99 4.17
CA VAL A 88 -8.35 7.99 4.49
C VAL A 88 -7.73 9.36 4.30
N GLN A 89 -8.10 10.06 3.22
CA GLN A 89 -7.56 11.37 2.90
C GLN A 89 -8.14 12.45 3.81
N ALA A 90 -7.48 13.61 3.92
CA ALA A 90 -7.91 14.69 4.80
C ALA A 90 -9.35 15.16 4.58
N HIS A 91 -9.86 15.11 3.35
CA HIS A 91 -11.24 15.50 3.02
C HIS A 91 -12.28 14.41 3.28
N GLU A 92 -11.85 13.17 3.59
CA GLU A 92 -12.70 12.00 3.79
C GLU A 92 -13.08 11.76 5.26
N TRP A 93 -12.63 12.60 6.18
CA TRP A 93 -12.99 12.50 7.60
C TRP A 93 -13.37 13.85 8.20
N ARG A 94 -14.06 13.82 9.34
CA ARG A 94 -14.58 14.98 10.07
C ARG A 94 -14.41 14.78 11.57
N GLY A 95 -14.33 15.89 12.30
CA GLY A 95 -14.23 15.91 13.76
C GLY A 95 -12.86 16.36 14.25
N GLU A 96 -12.68 16.33 15.55
CA GLU A 96 -11.41 16.64 16.23
C GLU A 96 -10.86 15.35 16.85
N LEU A 97 -9.57 15.11 16.66
CA LEU A 97 -8.89 13.94 17.21
C LEU A 97 -8.90 13.95 18.74
N GLN A 98 -9.32 12.86 19.33
CA GLN A 98 -9.39 12.63 20.77
C GLN A 98 -8.72 11.28 21.11
N ALA A 99 -7.91 11.26 22.16
CA ALA A 99 -7.31 10.01 22.67
C ALA A 99 -8.30 9.29 23.60
N ARG A 100 -9.33 8.65 23.03
CA ARG A 100 -10.45 8.06 23.79
C ARG A 100 -10.08 6.81 24.57
N GLU A 101 -9.00 6.12 24.17
CA GLU A 101 -8.45 4.94 24.85
C GLU A 101 -7.18 5.28 25.66
N GLN A 102 -6.92 6.55 25.98
CA GLN A 102 -5.70 7.01 26.66
C GLN A 102 -4.41 6.75 25.87
N GLN A 103 -4.51 6.46 24.57
CA GLN A 103 -3.39 6.35 23.66
C GLN A 103 -2.78 7.73 23.38
N GLN A 104 -1.49 7.74 23.03
CA GLN A 104 -0.88 8.90 22.38
C GLN A 104 -1.09 8.77 20.88
N TRP A 105 -1.10 9.87 20.17
CA TRP A 105 -1.07 9.89 18.71
C TRP A 105 -0.11 10.97 18.20
N ALA A 106 0.45 10.73 17.02
CA ALA A 106 1.38 11.65 16.39
C ALA A 106 1.28 11.58 14.87
N TRP A 107 1.33 12.75 14.23
CA TRP A 107 1.46 12.87 12.79
C TRP A 107 2.88 12.53 12.36
N GLN A 108 3.00 11.73 11.31
CA GLN A 108 4.26 11.20 10.80
C GLN A 108 4.40 11.47 9.30
N ARG A 109 5.63 11.60 8.84
CA ARG A 109 5.96 11.67 7.40
C ARG A 109 6.53 10.35 6.94
N ALA A 110 6.11 9.94 5.74
CA ALA A 110 6.65 8.72 5.14
C ALA A 110 8.18 8.87 4.95
N GLY A 111 8.94 7.92 5.51
CA GLY A 111 10.40 7.93 5.48
C GLY A 111 11.09 8.81 6.53
N ASP A 112 10.33 9.60 7.31
CA ASP A 112 10.86 10.45 8.40
C ASP A 112 9.98 10.30 9.64
N LEU A 113 10.15 9.16 10.32
CA LEU A 113 9.38 8.83 11.52
C LEU A 113 10.09 9.34 12.77
N ASN A 114 9.36 10.01 13.65
CA ASN A 114 9.87 10.52 14.92
C ASN A 114 9.33 9.76 16.14
N VAL A 115 8.63 8.65 15.94
CA VAL A 115 8.09 7.78 16.98
C VAL A 115 8.63 6.36 16.89
N SER A 116 8.80 5.70 18.03
CA SER A 116 9.26 4.32 18.16
C SER A 116 8.89 3.73 19.53
N PRO A 117 8.87 2.38 19.71
CA PRO A 117 9.03 1.36 18.68
C PRO A 117 7.76 1.17 17.83
N MET A 118 7.92 0.67 16.61
CA MET A 118 6.81 0.32 15.72
C MET A 118 6.35 -1.11 15.94
N LEU A 119 5.04 -1.35 15.81
CA LEU A 119 4.51 -2.71 15.78
C LEU A 119 5.10 -3.46 14.56
N PRO A 120 5.67 -4.68 14.74
CA PRO A 120 6.38 -5.37 13.66
C PRO A 120 5.58 -5.55 12.37
N ALA A 121 4.26 -5.81 12.48
CA ALA A 121 3.37 -5.96 11.33
C ALA A 121 3.27 -4.70 10.43
N ASN A 122 3.61 -3.52 10.97
CA ASN A 122 3.48 -2.24 10.27
C ASN A 122 4.75 -1.83 9.51
N THR A 123 5.91 -2.44 9.82
CA THR A 123 7.21 -1.99 9.26
C THR A 123 7.24 -2.06 7.72
N ALA A 124 6.75 -3.15 7.13
CA ALA A 124 6.70 -3.31 5.68
C ALA A 124 5.75 -2.28 5.03
N LEU A 125 4.68 -1.91 5.73
CA LEU A 125 3.73 -0.91 5.27
C LEU A 125 4.33 0.50 5.23
N LEU A 126 5.16 0.84 6.21
CA LEU A 126 5.83 2.15 6.28
C LEU A 126 6.71 2.41 5.06
N ASN A 127 7.41 1.39 4.58
CA ASN A 127 8.19 1.49 3.34
C ASN A 127 7.29 1.74 2.12
N ALA A 128 6.13 1.07 2.07
CA ALA A 128 5.16 1.26 0.99
C ALA A 128 4.53 2.66 0.98
N LEU A 129 4.38 3.31 2.15
CA LEU A 129 3.86 4.69 2.26
C LEU A 129 4.81 5.72 1.66
N ALA A 130 6.11 5.44 1.59
CA ALA A 130 7.09 6.32 0.97
C ALA A 130 7.03 6.33 -0.58
N ILE A 131 6.28 5.38 -1.19
CA ILE A 131 6.14 5.27 -2.64
C ILE A 131 5.15 6.34 -3.12
N PRO A 132 5.53 7.21 -4.07
CA PRO A 132 4.63 8.20 -4.64
C PRO A 132 3.37 7.57 -5.27
N THR A 133 2.30 8.33 -5.31
CA THR A 133 1.05 7.96 -6.00
C THR A 133 0.97 8.51 -7.43
N GLN A 134 1.94 9.35 -7.81
CA GLN A 134 2.06 9.94 -9.13
C GLN A 134 3.50 9.83 -9.63
N PHE A 135 3.64 9.40 -10.87
CA PHE A 135 4.93 9.28 -11.55
C PHE A 135 4.87 9.92 -12.93
N SER A 136 6.00 10.47 -13.35
CA SER A 136 6.32 10.84 -14.73
C SER A 136 7.41 9.92 -15.27
N GLY A 137 7.58 9.90 -16.59
CA GLY A 137 8.57 9.03 -17.25
C GLY A 137 7.94 7.84 -17.96
N SER A 138 8.73 6.81 -18.20
CA SER A 138 8.29 5.61 -18.91
C SER A 138 9.01 4.36 -18.42
N LEU A 139 8.50 3.18 -18.78
CA LEU A 139 9.18 1.90 -18.51
C LEU A 139 10.49 1.75 -19.31
N LYS A 140 10.77 2.62 -20.27
CA LYS A 140 12.02 2.60 -21.03
C LYS A 140 13.14 3.42 -20.39
N THR A 141 12.79 4.55 -19.76
CA THR A 141 13.77 5.55 -19.31
C THR A 141 13.87 5.69 -17.82
N GLY A 142 12.88 5.24 -17.07
CA GLY A 142 12.77 5.41 -15.64
C GLY A 142 11.54 6.20 -15.24
N LEU A 143 11.13 6.05 -13.99
CA LEU A 143 10.01 6.74 -13.37
C LEU A 143 10.51 7.72 -12.32
N VAL A 144 9.92 8.89 -12.29
CA VAL A 144 10.19 9.92 -11.29
C VAL A 144 8.89 10.34 -10.62
N GLY A 145 8.85 10.25 -9.32
CA GLY A 145 7.78 10.78 -8.46
C GLY A 145 8.37 11.65 -7.36
N HIS A 146 7.53 12.16 -6.49
CA HIS A 146 7.95 12.94 -5.33
C HIS A 146 7.22 12.47 -4.08
N ASN A 147 7.92 12.41 -2.99
CA ASN A 147 7.38 12.17 -1.65
C ASN A 147 7.89 13.25 -0.67
N THR A 148 7.64 13.07 0.61
CA THR A 148 8.05 14.01 1.66
C THR A 148 9.57 14.18 1.79
N LEU A 149 10.37 13.24 1.28
CA LEU A 149 11.84 13.27 1.30
C LEU A 149 12.43 13.88 0.02
N GLY A 150 11.60 14.20 -0.98
CA GLY A 150 12.03 14.77 -2.24
C GLY A 150 11.77 13.87 -3.45
N GLU A 151 12.69 13.88 -4.40
CA GLU A 151 12.58 13.08 -5.62
C GLU A 151 12.69 11.58 -5.31
N TYR A 152 11.74 10.80 -5.81
CA TYR A 152 11.71 9.35 -5.75
C TYR A 152 11.88 8.78 -7.15
N ARG A 153 13.02 8.16 -7.41
CA ARG A 153 13.38 7.63 -8.72
C ARG A 153 13.39 6.11 -8.73
N VAL A 154 12.79 5.52 -9.75
CA VAL A 154 12.87 4.07 -10.03
C VAL A 154 13.37 3.90 -11.46
N VAL A 155 14.39 3.08 -11.67
CA VAL A 155 15.02 2.90 -12.99
C VAL A 155 15.04 1.43 -13.40
N PRO A 156 15.06 1.13 -14.71
CA PRO A 156 15.33 -0.24 -15.17
C PRO A 156 16.63 -0.76 -14.56
N HIS A 157 16.66 -2.01 -14.14
CA HIS A 157 17.84 -2.58 -13.49
C HIS A 157 19.11 -2.49 -14.37
N TYR A 158 18.97 -2.66 -15.68
CA TYR A 158 20.10 -2.55 -16.63
C TYR A 158 20.65 -1.12 -16.81
N LEU A 159 19.90 -0.10 -16.37
CA LEU A 159 20.35 1.31 -16.34
C LEU A 159 20.79 1.76 -14.93
N ALA A 160 20.72 0.86 -13.95
CA ALA A 160 20.94 1.23 -12.57
C ALA A 160 22.42 1.49 -12.28
N GLU A 161 22.72 2.69 -11.78
CA GLU A 161 24.01 3.03 -11.18
C GLU A 161 24.01 2.73 -9.67
N ILE A 162 25.17 2.86 -9.02
CA ILE A 162 25.31 2.63 -7.56
C ILE A 162 24.39 3.54 -6.75
N THR A 163 24.18 4.77 -7.22
CA THR A 163 23.35 5.78 -6.55
C THR A 163 21.85 5.52 -6.66
N HIS A 164 21.40 4.70 -7.62
CA HIS A 164 19.98 4.38 -7.77
C HIS A 164 19.54 3.37 -6.71
N GLN A 165 18.57 3.77 -5.89
CA GLN A 165 18.10 2.98 -4.75
C GLN A 165 16.94 2.05 -5.10
N ASN A 166 16.12 2.41 -6.10
CA ASN A 166 14.96 1.63 -6.49
C ASN A 166 15.08 1.24 -7.96
N VAL A 167 14.81 -0.03 -8.24
CA VAL A 167 14.94 -0.59 -9.59
C VAL A 167 13.73 -1.43 -9.94
N TRP A 168 13.47 -1.59 -11.24
CA TRP A 168 12.58 -2.64 -11.69
C TRP A 168 13.26 -3.61 -12.64
N LEU A 169 12.68 -4.82 -12.69
CA LEU A 169 13.01 -5.88 -13.63
C LEU A 169 11.72 -6.44 -14.21
N HIS A 170 11.79 -6.98 -15.42
CA HIS A 170 10.76 -7.88 -15.89
C HIS A 170 10.78 -9.19 -15.10
N TYR A 171 9.61 -9.82 -14.93
CA TYR A 171 9.49 -11.09 -14.21
C TYR A 171 10.48 -12.14 -14.71
N ASP A 172 10.65 -12.28 -16.04
CA ASP A 172 11.57 -13.28 -16.61
C ASP A 172 13.05 -12.97 -16.34
N GLU A 173 13.42 -11.70 -16.25
CA GLU A 173 14.76 -11.31 -15.81
C GLU A 173 14.96 -11.63 -14.34
N TRP A 174 14.01 -11.20 -13.49
CA TRP A 174 14.05 -11.40 -12.04
C TRP A 174 14.16 -12.87 -11.65
N ARG A 175 13.34 -13.76 -12.22
CA ARG A 175 13.35 -15.20 -11.92
C ARG A 175 14.65 -15.91 -12.30
N ASN A 176 15.41 -15.35 -13.25
CA ASN A 176 16.67 -15.92 -13.72
C ASN A 176 17.90 -15.33 -13.01
N LEU A 177 17.72 -14.37 -12.08
CA LEU A 177 18.81 -13.83 -11.32
C LEU A 177 19.37 -14.86 -10.34
N THR A 178 20.69 -15.01 -10.34
CA THR A 178 21.39 -15.82 -9.33
C THR A 178 21.47 -15.14 -7.96
N ARG A 179 21.32 -13.82 -7.92
CA ARG A 179 21.31 -12.99 -6.70
C ARG A 179 20.38 -11.79 -6.90
N GLN A 180 19.56 -11.52 -5.89
CA GLN A 180 18.68 -10.35 -5.90
C GLN A 180 19.49 -9.04 -5.86
N PRO A 181 19.02 -7.97 -6.53
CA PRO A 181 19.66 -6.67 -6.48
C PRO A 181 19.74 -6.13 -5.04
N GLU A 182 20.92 -5.67 -4.64
CA GLU A 182 21.09 -4.97 -3.35
C GLU A 182 20.61 -3.53 -3.49
N LYS A 183 19.30 -3.34 -3.46
CA LYS A 183 18.61 -2.05 -3.60
C LYS A 183 17.56 -1.88 -2.50
N ASN A 184 17.16 -0.64 -2.23
CA ASN A 184 16.16 -0.35 -1.22
C ASN A 184 14.79 -0.90 -1.59
N SER A 185 14.46 -0.89 -2.89
CA SER A 185 13.21 -1.42 -3.38
C SER A 185 13.40 -2.04 -4.77
N VAL A 186 12.90 -3.28 -4.92
CA VAL A 186 12.93 -4.04 -6.17
C VAL A 186 11.49 -4.22 -6.66
N TRP A 187 11.20 -3.63 -7.80
CA TRP A 187 9.90 -3.66 -8.44
C TRP A 187 9.88 -4.70 -9.54
N ILE A 188 8.82 -5.48 -9.64
CA ILE A 188 8.72 -6.52 -10.66
C ILE A 188 7.59 -6.17 -11.63
N ILE A 189 7.95 -6.12 -12.92
CA ILE A 189 6.97 -5.98 -14.00
C ILE A 189 6.36 -7.35 -14.26
N VAL A 190 5.02 -7.41 -14.20
CA VAL A 190 4.23 -8.62 -14.46
C VAL A 190 3.18 -8.35 -15.54
N ASP A 191 2.88 -9.38 -16.34
CA ASP A 191 1.96 -9.30 -17.46
C ASP A 191 0.69 -10.15 -17.24
N ASN A 192 0.70 -11.02 -16.23
CA ASN A 192 -0.39 -11.94 -15.96
C ASN A 192 -0.40 -12.42 -14.50
N VAL A 193 -1.49 -13.07 -14.12
CA VAL A 193 -1.73 -13.57 -12.77
C VAL A 193 -0.67 -14.60 -12.33
N ALA A 194 -0.20 -15.46 -13.23
CA ALA A 194 0.79 -16.49 -12.88
C ALA A 194 2.13 -15.86 -12.49
N GLN A 195 2.60 -14.85 -13.22
CA GLN A 195 3.80 -14.09 -12.89
C GLN A 195 3.63 -13.35 -11.54
N PHE A 196 2.49 -12.68 -11.33
CA PHE A 196 2.16 -12.02 -10.08
C PHE A 196 2.21 -12.97 -8.88
N GLN A 197 1.56 -14.13 -9.00
CA GLN A 197 1.54 -15.13 -7.93
C GLN A 197 2.90 -15.77 -7.66
N ALA A 198 3.77 -15.84 -8.66
CA ALA A 198 5.10 -16.42 -8.53
C ALA A 198 6.14 -15.44 -7.96
N ALA A 199 5.87 -14.13 -7.96
CA ALA A 199 6.82 -13.09 -7.56
C ALA A 199 6.44 -12.39 -6.23
N LEU A 200 5.84 -13.12 -5.29
CA LEU A 200 5.33 -12.54 -4.01
C LEU A 200 6.41 -11.92 -3.12
N ASP A 201 7.70 -12.14 -3.42
CA ASP A 201 8.83 -11.50 -2.71
C ASP A 201 9.19 -10.10 -3.27
N ALA A 202 8.47 -9.62 -4.30
CA ALA A 202 8.65 -8.26 -4.80
C ALA A 202 8.24 -7.23 -3.76
N ASP A 203 8.92 -6.07 -3.74
CA ASP A 203 8.49 -4.95 -2.90
C ASP A 203 7.29 -4.22 -3.49
N VAL A 204 7.25 -4.12 -4.83
CA VAL A 204 6.19 -3.45 -5.61
C VAL A 204 6.01 -4.19 -6.93
N PHE A 205 4.78 -4.21 -7.42
CA PHE A 205 4.48 -4.67 -8.76
C PHE A 205 4.21 -3.50 -9.71
N ILE A 206 4.75 -3.60 -10.93
CA ILE A 206 4.25 -2.85 -12.09
C ILE A 206 3.46 -3.84 -12.93
N TRP A 207 2.13 -3.71 -12.95
CA TRP A 207 1.28 -4.60 -13.73
C TRP A 207 0.98 -3.98 -15.08
N ARG A 208 1.47 -4.61 -16.16
CA ARG A 208 1.15 -4.17 -17.51
C ARG A 208 -0.22 -4.72 -17.92
N VAL A 209 -1.10 -3.82 -18.32
CA VAL A 209 -2.47 -4.12 -18.72
C VAL A 209 -2.61 -3.81 -20.22
N ALA A 210 -2.85 -4.84 -21.03
CA ALA A 210 -2.92 -4.72 -22.49
C ALA A 210 -4.35 -4.56 -23.02
N ASP A 211 -5.35 -5.05 -22.30
CA ASP A 211 -6.74 -5.11 -22.72
C ASP A 211 -7.73 -4.98 -21.56
N ASP A 212 -9.03 -4.95 -21.87
CA ASP A 212 -10.11 -4.83 -20.88
C ASP A 212 -10.28 -6.09 -20.03
N GLU A 213 -9.92 -7.28 -20.52
CA GLU A 213 -9.99 -8.53 -19.75
C GLU A 213 -8.98 -8.47 -18.59
N MET A 214 -7.73 -8.10 -18.89
CA MET A 214 -6.70 -7.92 -17.87
C MET A 214 -7.04 -6.75 -16.94
N ALA A 215 -7.67 -5.69 -17.47
CA ALA A 215 -8.11 -4.55 -16.67
C ALA A 215 -9.10 -4.95 -15.56
N HIS A 216 -10.06 -5.82 -15.86
CA HIS A 216 -11.01 -6.38 -14.88
C HIS A 216 -10.32 -7.32 -13.87
N ILE A 217 -9.34 -8.12 -14.32
CA ILE A 217 -8.58 -9.01 -13.43
C ILE A 217 -7.83 -8.19 -12.40
N VAL A 218 -7.12 -7.13 -12.83
CA VAL A 218 -6.36 -6.24 -11.95
C VAL A 218 -7.28 -5.50 -10.98
N GLU A 219 -8.43 -4.99 -11.45
CA GLU A 219 -9.43 -4.36 -10.59
C GLU A 219 -9.85 -5.31 -9.44
N ARG A 220 -10.17 -6.58 -9.73
CA ARG A 220 -10.53 -7.56 -8.70
C ARG A 220 -9.41 -7.83 -7.72
N ILE A 221 -8.18 -8.01 -8.19
CA ILE A 221 -7.03 -8.25 -7.30
C ILE A 221 -6.81 -7.07 -6.36
N LEU A 222 -6.98 -5.84 -6.85
CA LEU A 222 -6.91 -4.64 -6.03
C LEU A 222 -8.05 -4.59 -5.00
N GLN A 223 -9.28 -4.92 -5.41
CA GLN A 223 -10.45 -4.99 -4.52
C GLN A 223 -10.27 -6.03 -3.41
N ASP A 224 -9.76 -7.21 -3.74
CA ASP A 224 -9.48 -8.29 -2.78
C ASP A 224 -8.31 -7.95 -1.84
N GLY A 225 -7.44 -7.02 -2.25
CA GLY A 225 -6.28 -6.55 -1.50
C GLY A 225 -5.01 -7.31 -1.82
N ALA A 226 -4.12 -6.66 -2.54
CA ALA A 226 -2.77 -7.16 -2.78
C ALA A 226 -1.89 -7.03 -1.53
N ALA A 227 -0.94 -7.94 -1.37
CA ALA A 227 0.02 -7.86 -0.26
C ALA A 227 1.09 -6.79 -0.48
N GLN A 228 1.36 -6.42 -1.72
CA GLN A 228 2.32 -5.39 -2.13
C GLN A 228 1.63 -4.29 -2.95
N PRO A 229 2.16 -3.06 -2.96
CA PRO A 229 1.67 -2.01 -3.82
C PRO A 229 1.71 -2.41 -5.30
N ILE A 230 0.65 -2.08 -6.03
CA ILE A 230 0.54 -2.31 -7.47
C ILE A 230 0.47 -0.96 -8.19
N VAL A 231 1.43 -0.71 -9.05
CA VAL A 231 1.40 0.36 -10.06
C VAL A 231 0.85 -0.25 -11.34
N VAL A 232 -0.27 0.26 -11.83
CA VAL A 232 -0.88 -0.21 -13.06
C VAL A 232 -0.30 0.57 -14.24
N CYS A 233 0.23 -0.13 -15.23
CA CYS A 233 0.78 0.45 -16.45
C CYS A 233 -0.07 0.01 -17.64
N ALA A 234 -0.60 0.96 -18.42
CA ALA A 234 -1.47 0.66 -19.53
C ALA A 234 -1.37 1.71 -20.64
N PRO A 235 -1.77 1.39 -21.91
CA PRO A 235 -1.92 2.37 -22.98
C PRO A 235 -2.92 3.48 -22.59
N ALA A 236 -2.73 4.67 -23.16
CA ALA A 236 -3.53 5.86 -22.83
C ALA A 236 -5.05 5.62 -22.86
N ALA A 237 -5.54 4.90 -23.88
CA ALA A 237 -6.97 4.57 -24.01
C ALA A 237 -7.53 3.72 -22.87
N LEU A 238 -6.74 2.79 -22.30
CA LEU A 238 -7.11 2.03 -21.12
C LEU A 238 -7.03 2.87 -19.86
N CYS A 239 -6.01 3.69 -19.70
CA CYS A 239 -5.89 4.62 -18.58
C CYS A 239 -7.09 5.57 -18.49
N GLU A 240 -7.58 6.07 -19.61
CA GLU A 240 -8.76 6.95 -19.64
C GLU A 240 -10.03 6.23 -19.14
N ARG A 241 -10.23 4.97 -19.54
CA ARG A 241 -11.41 4.17 -19.13
C ARG A 241 -11.31 3.63 -17.71
N TRP A 242 -10.13 3.20 -17.30
CA TRP A 242 -9.93 2.39 -16.09
C TRP A 242 -9.15 3.08 -14.98
N GLY A 243 -8.35 4.10 -15.30
CA GLY A 243 -7.40 4.68 -14.35
C GLY A 243 -8.03 5.11 -13.04
N LYS A 244 -9.16 5.84 -13.10
CA LYS A 244 -9.90 6.26 -11.89
C LYS A 244 -10.46 5.08 -11.10
N LYS A 245 -10.90 4.01 -11.78
CA LYS A 245 -11.42 2.81 -11.12
C LYS A 245 -10.32 2.08 -10.37
N TRP A 246 -9.16 1.86 -11.00
CA TRP A 246 -8.02 1.22 -10.36
C TRP A 246 -7.53 2.00 -9.13
N LEU A 247 -7.45 3.33 -9.23
CA LEU A 247 -7.08 4.16 -8.07
C LEU A 247 -8.11 4.06 -6.94
N ALA A 248 -9.40 4.03 -7.26
CA ALA A 248 -10.48 3.93 -6.27
C ALA A 248 -10.50 2.58 -5.53
N VAL A 249 -9.94 1.52 -6.13
CA VAL A 249 -9.86 0.19 -5.53
C VAL A 249 -8.47 -0.17 -4.98
N GLY A 250 -7.53 0.79 -4.96
CA GLY A 250 -6.28 0.65 -4.22
C GLY A 250 -5.01 0.54 -5.04
N ALA A 251 -5.03 0.82 -6.33
CA ALA A 251 -3.78 0.97 -7.08
C ALA A 251 -2.88 2.04 -6.44
N GLN A 252 -1.58 1.77 -6.38
CA GLN A 252 -0.60 2.73 -5.88
C GLN A 252 -0.49 3.94 -6.79
N ALA A 253 -0.42 3.69 -8.10
CA ALA A 253 -0.38 4.69 -9.15
C ALA A 253 -0.89 4.09 -10.47
N VAL A 254 -1.20 4.95 -11.44
CA VAL A 254 -1.48 4.56 -12.82
C VAL A 254 -0.50 5.27 -13.74
N LEU A 255 0.18 4.48 -14.57
CA LEU A 255 1.11 4.93 -15.60
C LEU A 255 0.46 4.78 -16.96
N CYS A 256 0.35 5.89 -17.71
CA CYS A 256 -0.06 5.83 -19.10
C CYS A 256 1.20 5.78 -19.97
N ASP A 257 1.53 4.60 -20.45
CA ASP A 257 2.72 4.36 -21.27
C ASP A 257 2.35 3.45 -22.45
N ASP A 258 2.42 3.96 -23.66
CA ASP A 258 2.12 3.20 -24.88
C ASP A 258 3.12 2.04 -25.10
N ALA A 259 4.30 2.10 -24.48
CA ALA A 259 5.22 0.98 -24.41
C ALA A 259 4.70 -0.20 -23.56
N CYS A 260 3.60 -0.01 -22.82
CA CYS A 260 2.89 -1.10 -22.14
C CYS A 260 2.05 -1.97 -23.08
N ALA A 261 1.78 -1.54 -24.32
CA ALA A 261 1.23 -2.43 -25.33
C ALA A 261 2.23 -3.55 -25.57
N LEU A 262 1.83 -4.79 -25.28
CA LEU A 262 2.64 -5.97 -25.56
C LEU A 262 2.90 -6.02 -27.06
N VAL A 263 4.17 -6.00 -27.46
CA VAL A 263 4.59 -6.29 -28.83
C VAL A 263 4.50 -7.79 -29.07
#